data_bceaf7a243aeb332f74cbb4a54446ce3
#
_entry.id   bceaf7a243aeb332f74cbb4a54446ce3
#
_cell.length_a   1.000
_cell.length_b   1.000
_cell.length_c   1.000
_cell.angle_alpha   90.00
_cell.angle_beta   90.00
_cell.angle_gamma   90.00
#
_symmetry.space_group_name_H-M   'P 1'
#
loop_
_entity.id
_entity.type
_entity.pdbx_description
1 polymer ?
#
loop_
_entity_poly.entity_id
_entity_poly.type
_entity_poly.pdbx_seq_one_letter_code
_entity_poly.pdbx_strand_id
1 'polypeptide(L)'
;ISMIRRLRRKYTKEQIRKLYENAGLYYQISKQPLKALSMYQQVNDTERIASVLIDNVRIAPNNAYYYELKPYYLKLPEEKICKSPELMCGMSMLQSLLLNTEESERWYRELQKYAKEHTGSERRSAKGKILYLDIGLPHRGSDHMVEILKNAYLLLLDKEVKMQEFSVTSNQASQMNGGKDFCEWSKRDRELAGSIGKIVEFVLGKYGKGLVNLALAESFFEKGGDNYEVAMLANKGRMQAEAGGKIEQCFVGDGMLAWLHIITGKVKEAEELLTRFKGKAQQENAERILPNIDTSSAFVTVPSGLNVPS
;
A
#
# COMPACT_ATOMS: atom_id res chain seq x y z
N ILE A 1 25.22 24.18 1.90
CA ILE A 1 25.20 25.38 2.80
C ILE A 1 25.66 26.64 2.07
N SER A 2 26.68 26.59 1.18
CA SER A 2 27.22 27.79 0.48
C SER A 2 26.26 28.38 -0.56
N MET A 3 25.51 27.53 -1.29
CA MET A 3 24.57 27.95 -2.34
C MET A 3 23.36 28.72 -1.78
N ILE A 4 22.77 28.25 -0.70
CA ILE A 4 21.65 28.92 -0.02
C ILE A 4 22.07 30.27 0.54
N ARG A 5 23.29 30.39 1.10
CA ARG A 5 23.85 31.70 1.54
C ARG A 5 24.06 32.67 0.39
N ARG A 6 24.49 32.19 -0.78
CA ARG A 6 24.65 33.03 -2.01
C ARG A 6 23.30 33.52 -2.53
N LEU A 7 22.28 32.65 -2.56
CA LEU A 7 20.92 33.02 -2.97
C LEU A 7 20.34 34.12 -2.06
N ARG A 8 20.46 33.99 -0.72
CA ARG A 8 19.98 34.98 0.23
C ARG A 8 20.63 36.35 0.11
N ARG A 9 21.85 36.45 -0.47
CA ARG A 9 22.53 37.73 -0.73
C ARG A 9 22.10 38.39 -2.04
N LYS A 10 21.54 37.64 -2.98
CA LYS A 10 21.24 38.10 -4.34
C LYS A 10 19.75 38.37 -4.58
N TYR A 11 18.86 37.78 -3.77
CA TYR A 11 17.43 37.86 -3.97
C TYR A 11 16.71 38.36 -2.72
N THR A 12 15.60 39.10 -2.91
CA THR A 12 14.72 39.51 -1.81
C THR A 12 14.00 38.28 -1.20
N LYS A 13 13.49 38.44 0.01
CA LYS A 13 12.69 37.37 0.68
C LYS A 13 11.53 36.91 -0.19
N GLU A 14 10.87 37.83 -0.89
CA GLU A 14 9.73 37.51 -1.77
C GLU A 14 10.17 36.76 -3.02
N GLN A 15 11.28 37.16 -3.61
CA GLN A 15 11.86 36.42 -4.75
C GLN A 15 12.26 34.99 -4.35
N ILE A 16 12.87 34.83 -3.18
CA ILE A 16 13.23 33.51 -2.65
C ILE A 16 11.96 32.67 -2.41
N ARG A 17 10.91 33.28 -1.84
CA ARG A 17 9.62 32.61 -1.66
C ARG A 17 9.06 32.10 -3.00
N LYS A 18 8.97 32.95 -4.01
CA LYS A 18 8.52 32.56 -5.35
C LYS A 18 9.35 31.44 -5.98
N LEU A 19 10.69 31.46 -5.78
CA LEU A 19 11.54 30.38 -6.25
C LEU A 19 11.18 29.02 -5.63
N TYR A 20 10.95 28.98 -4.31
CA TYR A 20 10.52 27.74 -3.63
C TYR A 20 9.12 27.31 -4.06
N GLU A 21 8.16 28.24 -4.19
CA GLU A 21 6.83 27.96 -4.68
C GLU A 21 6.84 27.36 -6.09
N ASN A 22 7.61 27.94 -7.01
CA ASN A 22 7.77 27.45 -8.37
C ASN A 22 8.47 26.08 -8.43
N ALA A 23 9.53 25.90 -7.63
CA ALA A 23 10.21 24.61 -7.52
C ALA A 23 9.26 23.53 -6.94
N GLY A 24 8.49 23.87 -5.92
CA GLY A 24 7.47 23.00 -5.35
C GLY A 24 6.42 22.58 -6.38
N LEU A 25 5.90 23.53 -7.15
CA LEU A 25 4.95 23.27 -8.22
C LEU A 25 5.53 22.37 -9.32
N TYR A 26 6.76 22.64 -9.73
CA TYR A 26 7.47 21.79 -10.69
C TYR A 26 7.56 20.34 -10.20
N TYR A 27 7.99 20.14 -8.95
CA TYR A 27 8.09 18.79 -8.38
C TYR A 27 6.72 18.12 -8.19
N GLN A 28 5.68 18.89 -7.86
CA GLN A 28 4.31 18.35 -7.74
C GLN A 28 3.80 17.86 -9.10
N ILE A 29 3.96 18.65 -10.16
CA ILE A 29 3.59 18.26 -11.54
C ILE A 29 4.42 17.06 -12.01
N SER A 30 5.70 17.02 -11.65
CA SER A 30 6.62 15.93 -11.98
C SER A 30 6.41 14.66 -11.11
N LYS A 31 5.35 14.61 -10.31
CA LYS A 31 5.01 13.47 -9.42
C LYS A 31 6.13 13.10 -8.43
N GLN A 32 6.83 14.09 -7.91
CA GLN A 32 7.85 13.96 -6.89
C GLN A 32 7.39 14.61 -5.57
N PRO A 33 6.43 14.00 -4.85
CA PRO A 33 5.72 14.65 -3.73
C PRO A 33 6.65 15.05 -2.58
N LEU A 34 7.64 14.24 -2.22
CA LEU A 34 8.58 14.55 -1.14
C LEU A 34 9.43 15.79 -1.44
N LYS A 35 9.87 15.97 -2.70
CA LYS A 35 10.58 17.18 -3.10
C LYS A 35 9.67 18.40 -3.10
N ALA A 36 8.44 18.26 -3.59
CA ALA A 36 7.45 19.34 -3.56
C ALA A 36 7.18 19.80 -2.10
N LEU A 37 6.92 18.87 -1.20
CA LEU A 37 6.71 19.13 0.22
C LEU A 37 7.91 19.84 0.87
N SER A 38 9.12 19.40 0.56
CA SER A 38 10.34 20.03 1.05
C SER A 38 10.45 21.49 0.60
N MET A 39 10.06 21.82 -0.63
CA MET A 39 10.08 23.20 -1.14
C MET A 39 8.99 24.06 -0.47
N TYR A 40 7.77 23.57 -0.38
CA TYR A 40 6.67 24.29 0.25
C TYR A 40 6.91 24.51 1.76
N GLN A 41 7.59 23.58 2.43
CA GLN A 41 7.97 23.74 3.83
C GLN A 41 8.95 24.91 4.05
N GLN A 42 9.85 25.22 3.10
CA GLN A 42 10.79 26.35 3.22
C GLN A 42 10.07 27.70 3.30
N VAL A 43 8.85 27.79 2.82
CA VAL A 43 8.03 28.99 2.78
C VAL A 43 6.79 28.90 3.70
N ASN A 44 6.68 27.83 4.47
CA ASN A 44 5.55 27.54 5.34
C ASN A 44 4.17 27.57 4.62
N ASP A 45 4.13 27.12 3.37
CA ASP A 45 2.90 27.07 2.57
C ASP A 45 2.05 25.83 2.96
N THR A 46 1.30 25.98 4.02
CA THR A 46 0.45 24.89 4.55
C THR A 46 -0.69 24.51 3.61
N GLU A 47 -1.15 25.40 2.71
CA GLU A 47 -2.18 25.09 1.72
C GLU A 47 -1.65 24.11 0.68
N ARG A 48 -0.48 24.38 0.12
CA ARG A 48 0.13 23.51 -0.87
C ARG A 48 0.64 22.21 -0.26
N ILE A 49 1.15 22.25 0.99
CA ILE A 49 1.48 21.03 1.73
C ILE A 49 0.23 20.15 1.87
N ALA A 50 -0.91 20.71 2.32
CA ALA A 50 -2.16 19.97 2.42
C ALA A 50 -2.60 19.38 1.06
N SER A 51 -2.52 20.16 -0.02
CA SER A 51 -2.84 19.71 -1.37
C SER A 51 -2.00 18.48 -1.78
N VAL A 52 -0.68 18.52 -1.57
CA VAL A 52 0.20 17.39 -1.93
C VAL A 52 -0.13 16.16 -1.08
N LEU A 53 -0.42 16.31 0.21
CA LEU A 53 -0.81 15.21 1.08
C LEU A 53 -2.17 14.60 0.68
N ILE A 54 -3.14 15.43 0.29
CA ILE A 54 -4.45 14.98 -0.24
C ILE A 54 -4.24 14.18 -1.52
N ASP A 55 -3.45 14.68 -2.46
CA ASP A 55 -3.15 13.98 -3.71
C ASP A 55 -2.46 12.64 -3.43
N ASN A 56 -1.54 12.60 -2.47
CA ASN A 56 -0.88 11.36 -2.09
C ASN A 56 -1.87 10.31 -1.57
N VAL A 57 -2.81 10.67 -0.70
CA VAL A 57 -3.86 9.74 -0.21
C VAL A 57 -4.72 9.20 -1.35
N ARG A 58 -4.96 10.01 -2.40
CA ARG A 58 -5.76 9.60 -3.56
C ARG A 58 -5.03 8.66 -4.51
N ILE A 59 -3.71 8.81 -4.63
CA ILE A 59 -2.91 8.14 -5.65
C ILE A 59 -2.12 6.96 -5.08
N ALA A 60 -1.65 7.06 -3.83
CA ALA A 60 -0.79 6.05 -3.24
C ALA A 60 -1.61 4.90 -2.61
N PRO A 61 -1.61 3.72 -3.23
CA PRO A 61 -2.43 2.60 -2.77
C PRO A 61 -1.79 1.80 -1.63
N ASN A 62 -0.63 2.20 -1.13
CA ASN A 62 0.07 1.52 -0.05
C ASN A 62 0.55 2.49 1.04
N ASN A 63 0.93 1.94 2.18
CA ASN A 63 1.29 2.69 3.37
C ASN A 63 2.79 3.10 3.43
N ALA A 64 3.58 2.81 2.39
CA ALA A 64 5.03 2.95 2.43
C ALA A 64 5.50 4.39 2.67
N TYR A 65 4.75 5.38 2.15
CA TYR A 65 5.14 6.79 2.22
C TYR A 65 4.76 7.51 3.51
N TYR A 66 3.99 6.91 4.42
CA TYR A 66 3.54 7.63 5.61
C TYR A 66 4.68 8.03 6.54
N TYR A 67 5.76 7.25 6.63
CA TYR A 67 6.92 7.62 7.44
C TYR A 67 7.66 8.84 6.91
N GLU A 68 7.84 8.94 5.59
CA GLU A 68 8.46 10.11 4.95
C GLU A 68 7.54 11.34 5.02
N LEU A 69 6.22 11.14 4.99
CA LEU A 69 5.23 12.20 5.05
C LEU A 69 4.94 12.68 6.49
N LYS A 70 5.34 11.91 7.50
CA LYS A 70 5.12 12.24 8.93
C LYS A 70 5.43 13.69 9.30
N PRO A 71 6.61 14.28 8.98
CA PRO A 71 6.94 15.63 9.40
C PRO A 71 6.03 16.70 8.80
N TYR A 72 5.38 16.42 7.69
CA TYR A 72 4.45 17.33 7.04
C TYR A 72 3.05 17.21 7.63
N TYR A 73 2.57 16.00 7.87
CA TYR A 73 1.29 15.78 8.56
C TYR A 73 1.26 16.42 9.96
N LEU A 74 2.29 16.18 10.77
CA LEU A 74 2.35 16.66 12.15
C LEU A 74 2.51 18.18 12.29
N LYS A 75 2.85 18.88 11.21
CA LYS A 75 2.96 20.35 11.18
C LYS A 75 1.70 21.04 10.66
N LEU A 76 0.76 20.29 10.08
CA LEU A 76 -0.49 20.90 9.64
C LEU A 76 -1.34 21.33 10.84
N PRO A 77 -1.97 22.51 10.77
CA PRO A 77 -2.96 22.91 11.75
C PRO A 77 -4.14 21.91 11.77
N GLU A 78 -4.62 21.57 12.96
CA GLU A 78 -5.72 20.62 13.16
C GLU A 78 -6.98 21.05 12.40
N GLU A 79 -7.32 22.35 12.43
CA GLU A 79 -8.44 22.91 11.68
C GLU A 79 -8.38 22.63 10.17
N LYS A 80 -7.18 22.53 9.62
CA LYS A 80 -6.99 22.21 8.21
C LYS A 80 -7.19 20.73 7.94
N ILE A 81 -6.74 19.88 8.84
CA ILE A 81 -6.92 18.42 8.74
C ILE A 81 -8.41 18.09 8.82
N CYS A 82 -9.14 18.68 9.75
CA CYS A 82 -10.58 18.46 9.94
C CYS A 82 -11.47 18.89 8.75
N LYS A 83 -10.94 19.71 7.84
CA LYS A 83 -11.66 20.13 6.62
C LYS A 83 -11.54 19.15 5.45
N SER A 84 -10.72 18.10 5.58
CA SER A 84 -10.47 17.16 4.49
C SER A 84 -10.58 15.71 4.95
N PRO A 85 -11.51 14.94 4.38
CA PRO A 85 -11.59 13.50 4.63
C PRO A 85 -10.28 12.76 4.31
N GLU A 86 -9.54 13.22 3.28
CA GLU A 86 -8.24 12.67 2.91
C GLU A 86 -7.20 12.88 4.02
N LEU A 87 -7.13 14.08 4.57
CA LEU A 87 -6.14 14.39 5.61
C LEU A 87 -6.47 13.67 6.92
N MET A 88 -7.75 13.60 7.32
CA MET A 88 -8.17 12.81 8.48
C MET A 88 -7.87 11.32 8.31
N CYS A 89 -8.16 10.78 7.12
CA CYS A 89 -7.84 9.40 6.78
C CYS A 89 -6.32 9.15 6.85
N GLY A 90 -5.52 10.05 6.26
CA GLY A 90 -4.07 9.96 6.29
C GLY A 90 -3.49 10.08 7.70
N MET A 91 -4.03 10.97 8.54
CA MET A 91 -3.62 11.09 9.95
C MET A 91 -3.97 9.84 10.75
N SER A 92 -5.18 9.29 10.61
CA SER A 92 -5.55 8.04 11.28
C SER A 92 -4.60 6.91 10.91
N MET A 93 -4.31 6.73 9.62
CA MET A 93 -3.37 5.71 9.14
C MET A 93 -1.96 5.95 9.67
N LEU A 94 -1.45 7.18 9.60
CA LEU A 94 -0.12 7.54 10.12
C LEU A 94 0.02 7.24 11.60
N GLN A 95 -0.97 7.62 12.42
CA GLN A 95 -0.93 7.37 13.86
C GLN A 95 -1.00 5.89 14.18
N SER A 96 -1.77 5.11 13.43
CA SER A 96 -1.79 3.64 13.54
C SER A 96 -0.41 3.03 13.25
N LEU A 97 0.26 3.45 12.16
CA LEU A 97 1.60 3.00 11.81
C LEU A 97 2.67 3.40 12.85
N LEU A 98 2.44 4.49 13.57
CA LEU A 98 3.29 4.94 14.68
C LEU A 98 2.93 4.28 16.02
N LEU A 99 2.01 3.33 16.03
CA LEU A 99 1.48 2.64 17.22
C LEU A 99 0.75 3.57 18.20
N ASN A 100 0.33 4.74 17.77
CA ASN A 100 -0.49 5.69 18.54
C ASN A 100 -1.98 5.39 18.32
N THR A 101 -2.45 4.29 18.85
CA THR A 101 -3.81 3.77 18.59
C THR A 101 -4.90 4.74 18.98
N GLU A 102 -4.79 5.42 20.14
CA GLU A 102 -5.77 6.40 20.62
C GLU A 102 -5.91 7.58 19.66
N GLU A 103 -4.80 8.14 19.18
CA GLU A 103 -4.80 9.23 18.21
C GLU A 103 -5.32 8.77 16.83
N SER A 104 -4.99 7.55 16.42
CA SER A 104 -5.55 6.97 15.20
C SER A 104 -7.07 6.90 15.27
N GLU A 105 -7.61 6.38 16.38
CA GLU A 105 -9.06 6.28 16.59
C GLU A 105 -9.72 7.66 16.79
N ARG A 106 -9.02 8.65 17.32
CA ARG A 106 -9.51 10.04 17.40
C ARG A 106 -9.77 10.58 16.00
N TRP A 107 -8.80 10.50 15.09
CA TRP A 107 -8.95 10.95 13.71
C TRP A 107 -10.00 10.16 12.93
N TYR A 108 -10.12 8.87 13.20
CA TYR A 108 -11.19 8.05 12.64
C TYR A 108 -12.58 8.54 13.09
N ARG A 109 -12.76 8.90 14.38
CA ARG A 109 -14.02 9.46 14.87
C ARG A 109 -14.33 10.85 14.27
N GLU A 110 -13.33 11.72 14.09
CA GLU A 110 -13.52 12.99 13.39
C GLU A 110 -13.97 12.78 11.95
N LEU A 111 -13.41 11.80 11.26
CA LEU A 111 -13.83 11.43 9.90
C LEU A 111 -15.28 10.90 9.88
N GLN A 112 -15.68 10.11 10.87
CA GLN A 112 -17.08 9.65 11.01
C GLN A 112 -18.04 10.82 11.26
N LYS A 113 -17.64 11.78 12.09
CA LYS A 113 -18.40 13.01 12.34
C LYS A 113 -18.57 13.80 11.06
N TYR A 114 -17.49 14.02 10.32
CA TYR A 114 -17.52 14.69 9.02
C TYR A 114 -18.51 14.01 8.06
N ALA A 115 -18.51 12.68 7.99
CA ALA A 115 -19.44 11.94 7.15
C ALA A 115 -20.93 12.08 7.55
N LYS A 116 -21.22 12.37 8.84
CA LYS A 116 -22.58 12.64 9.33
C LYS A 116 -23.04 14.06 9.03
N GLU A 117 -22.14 15.03 9.09
CA GLU A 117 -22.41 16.46 8.92
C GLU A 117 -22.51 16.89 7.46
N HIS A 118 -21.95 16.11 6.53
CA HIS A 118 -21.92 16.43 5.11
C HIS A 118 -22.87 15.54 4.29
N THR A 119 -23.16 15.96 3.06
CA THR A 119 -24.06 15.25 2.14
C THR A 119 -23.41 15.05 0.76
N GLY A 120 -24.09 14.37 -0.14
CA GLY A 120 -23.66 14.23 -1.53
C GLY A 120 -22.28 13.56 -1.72
N SER A 121 -21.44 14.16 -2.54
CA SER A 121 -20.11 13.62 -2.88
C SER A 121 -19.13 13.59 -1.70
N GLU A 122 -19.19 14.57 -0.81
CA GLU A 122 -18.33 14.67 0.36
C GLU A 122 -18.59 13.53 1.34
N ARG A 123 -19.88 13.29 1.65
CA ARG A 123 -20.29 12.15 2.47
C ARG A 123 -19.85 10.81 1.86
N ARG A 124 -20.03 10.64 0.52
CA ARG A 124 -19.61 9.40 -0.15
C ARG A 124 -18.11 9.21 -0.09
N SER A 125 -17.33 10.28 -0.27
CA SER A 125 -15.87 10.24 -0.15
C SER A 125 -15.44 9.87 1.26
N ALA A 126 -16.02 10.52 2.29
CA ALA A 126 -15.71 10.25 3.69
C ALA A 126 -16.07 8.80 4.08
N LYS A 127 -17.25 8.31 3.70
CA LYS A 127 -17.65 6.91 3.91
C LYS A 127 -16.68 5.91 3.25
N GLY A 128 -16.20 6.20 2.04
CA GLY A 128 -15.21 5.36 1.36
C GLY A 128 -13.88 5.30 2.11
N LYS A 129 -13.46 6.40 2.74
CA LYS A 129 -12.23 6.45 3.55
C LYS A 129 -12.41 5.78 4.92
N ILE A 130 -13.57 5.88 5.53
CA ILE A 130 -13.92 5.12 6.72
C ILE A 130 -13.78 3.63 6.43
N LEU A 131 -14.38 3.18 5.33
CA LEU A 131 -14.32 1.78 4.91
C LEU A 131 -12.88 1.31 4.63
N TYR A 132 -12.07 2.17 3.98
CA TYR A 132 -10.64 1.90 3.80
C TYR A 132 -9.91 1.72 5.14
N LEU A 133 -10.19 2.58 6.13
CA LEU A 133 -9.58 2.47 7.45
C LEU A 133 -10.08 1.22 8.20
N ASP A 134 -11.37 0.87 8.09
CA ASP A 134 -11.91 -0.35 8.70
C ASP A 134 -11.19 -1.60 8.22
N ILE A 135 -10.86 -1.65 6.94
CA ILE A 135 -10.11 -2.77 6.36
C ILE A 135 -8.61 -2.67 6.67
N GLY A 136 -8.05 -1.46 6.60
CA GLY A 136 -6.60 -1.23 6.46
C GLY A 136 -5.84 -0.87 7.72
N LEU A 137 -6.49 -0.43 8.82
CA LEU A 137 -5.75 0.05 10.00
C LEU A 137 -4.91 -1.08 10.64
N PRO A 138 -3.57 -0.90 10.71
CA PRO A 138 -2.67 -1.95 11.20
C PRO A 138 -2.93 -2.41 12.64
N HIS A 139 -3.32 -1.48 13.52
CA HIS A 139 -3.56 -1.79 14.94
C HIS A 139 -4.88 -2.53 15.21
N ARG A 140 -5.79 -2.52 14.24
CA ARG A 140 -7.03 -3.31 14.32
C ARG A 140 -6.75 -4.73 13.82
N GLY A 141 -7.14 -5.72 14.59
CA GLY A 141 -7.05 -7.13 14.20
C GLY A 141 -7.93 -7.48 13.00
N SER A 142 -7.99 -8.76 12.68
CA SER A 142 -8.88 -9.31 11.64
C SER A 142 -10.26 -9.69 12.16
N ASP A 143 -10.53 -9.48 13.44
CA ASP A 143 -11.85 -9.67 14.04
C ASP A 143 -12.89 -8.89 13.24
N HIS A 144 -14.04 -9.53 12.96
CA HIS A 144 -15.11 -8.93 12.17
C HIS A 144 -14.77 -8.61 10.70
N MET A 145 -13.56 -8.95 10.18
CA MET A 145 -13.17 -8.62 8.81
C MET A 145 -14.13 -9.19 7.77
N VAL A 146 -14.69 -10.37 8.01
CA VAL A 146 -15.70 -10.98 7.12
C VAL A 146 -16.96 -10.10 7.03
N GLU A 147 -17.42 -9.55 8.15
CA GLU A 147 -18.57 -8.65 8.21
C GLU A 147 -18.27 -7.29 7.56
N ILE A 148 -17.08 -6.74 7.83
CA ILE A 148 -16.61 -5.50 7.21
C ILE A 148 -16.58 -5.64 5.69
N LEU A 149 -16.01 -6.73 5.16
CA LEU A 149 -15.93 -6.98 3.72
C LEU A 149 -17.30 -7.21 3.07
N LYS A 150 -18.22 -7.90 3.73
CA LYS A 150 -19.60 -8.06 3.26
C LYS A 150 -20.34 -6.72 3.22
N ASN A 151 -20.20 -5.90 4.26
CA ASN A 151 -20.76 -4.54 4.28
C ASN A 151 -20.15 -3.66 3.19
N ALA A 152 -18.82 -3.71 3.01
CA ALA A 152 -18.11 -3.03 1.94
C ALA A 152 -18.69 -3.38 0.57
N TYR A 153 -18.90 -4.66 0.32
CA TYR A 153 -19.47 -5.16 -0.92
C TYR A 153 -20.86 -4.56 -1.21
N LEU A 154 -21.75 -4.55 -0.21
CA LEU A 154 -23.09 -3.98 -0.35
C LEU A 154 -23.04 -2.47 -0.64
N LEU A 155 -22.26 -1.71 0.14
CA LEU A 155 -22.12 -0.26 -0.02
C LEU A 155 -21.53 0.13 -1.39
N LEU A 156 -20.62 -0.69 -1.92
CA LEU A 156 -20.04 -0.48 -3.24
C LEU A 156 -21.02 -0.82 -4.37
N LEU A 157 -21.84 -1.88 -4.23
CA LEU A 157 -22.88 -2.24 -5.19
C LEU A 157 -23.94 -1.15 -5.28
N ASP A 158 -24.38 -0.61 -4.15
CA ASP A 158 -25.41 0.44 -4.09
C ASP A 158 -24.85 1.82 -4.42
N LYS A 159 -23.57 1.92 -4.78
CA LYS A 159 -22.84 3.17 -5.07
C LYS A 159 -22.93 4.22 -3.95
N GLU A 160 -23.20 3.80 -2.73
CA GLU A 160 -23.24 4.66 -1.55
C GLU A 160 -21.87 5.18 -1.13
N VAL A 161 -20.80 4.49 -1.54
CA VAL A 161 -19.41 4.86 -1.26
C VAL A 161 -18.60 4.86 -2.54
N LYS A 162 -17.53 5.64 -2.53
CA LYS A 162 -16.45 5.59 -3.52
C LYS A 162 -15.17 5.30 -2.78
N MET A 163 -14.81 4.02 -2.70
CA MET A 163 -13.54 3.62 -2.11
C MET A 163 -12.43 3.72 -3.16
N GLN A 164 -11.27 4.18 -2.75
CA GLN A 164 -10.08 4.13 -3.60
C GLN A 164 -9.52 2.70 -3.62
N GLU A 165 -8.92 2.32 -4.75
CA GLU A 165 -8.14 1.08 -4.83
C GLU A 165 -6.92 1.19 -3.89
N PHE A 166 -6.59 0.11 -3.21
CA PHE A 166 -5.40 0.04 -2.37
C PHE A 166 -4.77 -1.35 -2.43
N SER A 167 -3.45 -1.39 -2.30
CA SER A 167 -2.70 -2.63 -2.27
C SER A 167 -2.80 -3.29 -0.90
N VAL A 168 -2.98 -4.59 -0.90
CA VAL A 168 -2.90 -5.44 0.29
C VAL A 168 -1.62 -6.27 0.31
N THR A 169 -0.76 -6.13 -0.71
CA THR A 169 0.54 -6.79 -0.74
C THR A 169 1.49 -6.12 0.26
N SER A 170 2.19 -6.92 1.02
CA SER A 170 3.24 -6.47 1.93
C SER A 170 4.60 -6.47 1.24
N ASN A 171 5.56 -5.73 1.80
CA ASN A 171 6.95 -5.74 1.36
C ASN A 171 7.81 -6.74 2.15
N GLN A 172 7.17 -7.73 2.78
CA GLN A 172 7.84 -8.76 3.57
C GLN A 172 7.85 -10.10 2.84
N ALA A 173 8.55 -11.09 3.39
CA ALA A 173 8.60 -12.43 2.82
C ALA A 173 7.20 -13.02 2.60
N SER A 174 6.30 -12.84 3.56
CA SER A 174 4.87 -13.17 3.43
C SER A 174 4.13 -12.01 2.81
N GLN A 175 3.91 -12.06 1.49
CA GLN A 175 3.46 -10.91 0.72
C GLN A 175 1.94 -10.70 0.73
N MET A 176 1.16 -11.75 0.90
CA MET A 176 -0.31 -11.68 0.91
C MET A 176 -0.88 -11.76 2.31
N ASN A 177 -0.24 -12.49 3.20
CA ASN A 177 -0.76 -12.82 4.52
C ASN A 177 0.02 -12.16 5.67
N GLY A 178 1.10 -11.43 5.37
CA GLY A 178 1.97 -10.82 6.38
C GLY A 178 1.41 -9.57 7.07
N GLY A 179 0.26 -9.08 6.65
CA GLY A 179 -0.26 -7.79 7.12
C GLY A 179 -1.07 -7.85 8.41
N LYS A 180 -1.82 -8.92 8.66
CA LYS A 180 -2.70 -9.10 9.84
C LYS A 180 -2.91 -10.59 10.11
N ASP A 181 -2.80 -10.97 11.37
CA ASP A 181 -3.30 -12.24 11.95
C ASP A 181 -3.28 -13.47 11.01
N PHE A 182 -2.15 -13.64 10.30
CA PHE A 182 -2.00 -14.76 9.35
C PHE A 182 -2.39 -16.10 9.98
N CYS A 183 -2.03 -16.32 11.26
CA CYS A 183 -2.35 -17.56 11.96
C CYS A 183 -3.87 -17.84 12.02
N GLU A 184 -4.69 -16.81 12.21
CA GLU A 184 -6.15 -16.98 12.24
C GLU A 184 -6.74 -17.23 10.86
N TRP A 185 -6.29 -16.49 9.85
CA TRP A 185 -6.70 -16.70 8.47
C TRP A 185 -6.30 -18.07 7.95
N SER A 186 -5.07 -18.49 8.23
CA SER A 186 -4.51 -19.73 7.74
C SER A 186 -5.24 -20.98 8.28
N LYS A 187 -5.81 -20.91 9.48
CA LYS A 187 -6.61 -22.00 10.05
C LYS A 187 -7.86 -22.32 9.20
N ARG A 188 -8.40 -21.31 8.52
CA ARG A 188 -9.66 -21.35 7.77
C ARG A 188 -9.52 -20.91 6.32
N ASP A 189 -8.32 -20.94 5.75
CA ASP A 189 -8.00 -20.38 4.44
C ASP A 189 -8.90 -20.90 3.31
N ARG A 190 -9.10 -22.21 3.19
CA ARG A 190 -9.99 -22.81 2.17
C ARG A 190 -11.43 -22.39 2.36
N GLU A 191 -11.91 -22.40 3.60
CA GLU A 191 -13.26 -21.97 3.94
C GLU A 191 -13.48 -20.50 3.59
N LEU A 192 -12.54 -19.63 3.97
CA LEU A 192 -12.61 -18.20 3.70
C LEU A 192 -12.51 -17.90 2.20
N ALA A 193 -11.62 -18.59 1.49
CA ALA A 193 -11.51 -18.46 0.04
C ALA A 193 -12.83 -18.83 -0.67
N GLY A 194 -13.50 -19.89 -0.22
CA GLY A 194 -14.78 -20.32 -0.76
C GLY A 194 -15.95 -19.42 -0.41
N SER A 195 -15.99 -18.88 0.82
CA SER A 195 -17.13 -18.13 1.34
C SER A 195 -17.10 -16.63 0.99
N ILE A 196 -15.93 -15.97 1.10
CA ILE A 196 -15.79 -14.53 0.89
C ILE A 196 -14.82 -14.15 -0.23
N GLY A 197 -14.13 -15.10 -0.85
CA GLY A 197 -13.09 -14.81 -1.84
C GLY A 197 -13.53 -13.88 -2.97
N LYS A 198 -14.71 -14.13 -3.56
CA LYS A 198 -15.28 -13.26 -4.62
C LYS A 198 -15.62 -11.86 -4.09
N ILE A 199 -16.06 -11.75 -2.84
CA ILE A 199 -16.35 -10.48 -2.18
C ILE A 199 -15.05 -9.68 -2.02
N VAL A 200 -13.98 -10.31 -1.53
CA VAL A 200 -12.65 -9.70 -1.36
C VAL A 200 -12.12 -9.19 -2.70
N GLU A 201 -12.16 -10.02 -3.73
CA GLU A 201 -11.69 -9.63 -5.07
C GLU A 201 -12.49 -8.45 -5.65
N PHE A 202 -13.79 -8.41 -5.42
CA PHE A 202 -14.64 -7.30 -5.85
C PHE A 202 -14.31 -6.00 -5.07
N VAL A 203 -14.24 -6.08 -3.75
CA VAL A 203 -13.98 -4.92 -2.88
C VAL A 203 -12.62 -4.28 -3.18
N LEU A 204 -11.61 -5.09 -3.45
CA LEU A 204 -10.25 -4.61 -3.73
C LEU A 204 -10.03 -4.24 -5.22
N GLY A 205 -11.01 -4.46 -6.09
CA GLY A 205 -10.95 -4.06 -7.49
C GLY A 205 -9.77 -4.68 -8.23
N LYS A 206 -8.92 -3.87 -8.87
CA LYS A 206 -7.74 -4.38 -9.60
C LYS A 206 -6.72 -5.06 -8.68
N TYR A 207 -6.62 -4.64 -7.42
CA TYR A 207 -5.77 -5.29 -6.42
C TYR A 207 -6.36 -6.60 -5.88
N GLY A 208 -7.63 -6.88 -6.16
CA GLY A 208 -8.28 -8.15 -5.83
C GLY A 208 -8.03 -9.25 -6.87
N LYS A 209 -7.64 -8.89 -8.10
CA LYS A 209 -7.50 -9.88 -9.18
C LYS A 209 -6.44 -10.94 -8.88
N GLY A 210 -6.89 -12.18 -8.75
CA GLY A 210 -6.03 -13.32 -8.43
C GLY A 210 -5.63 -13.45 -6.96
N LEU A 211 -5.99 -12.47 -6.13
CA LEU A 211 -5.57 -12.36 -4.73
C LEU A 211 -5.88 -13.60 -3.92
N VAL A 212 -7.08 -14.16 -4.06
CA VAL A 212 -7.51 -15.32 -3.28
C VAL A 212 -6.65 -16.56 -3.57
N ASN A 213 -6.35 -16.81 -4.85
CA ASN A 213 -5.49 -17.92 -5.23
C ASN A 213 -4.04 -17.71 -4.76
N LEU A 214 -3.54 -16.46 -4.83
CA LEU A 214 -2.19 -16.12 -4.35
C LEU A 214 -2.08 -16.26 -2.82
N ALA A 215 -3.10 -15.79 -2.07
CA ALA A 215 -3.12 -15.93 -0.61
C ALA A 215 -3.19 -17.40 -0.17
N LEU A 216 -3.97 -18.23 -0.88
CA LEU A 216 -3.99 -19.67 -0.64
C LEU A 216 -2.64 -20.33 -0.97
N ALA A 217 -2.03 -19.98 -2.10
CA ALA A 217 -0.72 -20.51 -2.48
C ALA A 217 0.33 -20.23 -1.40
N GLU A 218 0.38 -18.98 -0.92
CA GLU A 218 1.30 -18.58 0.15
C GLU A 218 0.99 -19.29 1.46
N SER A 219 -0.30 -19.38 1.88
CA SER A 219 -0.71 -20.09 3.07
C SER A 219 -0.30 -21.58 3.03
N PHE A 220 -0.45 -22.23 1.89
CA PHE A 220 -0.08 -23.63 1.75
C PHE A 220 1.43 -23.82 1.72
N PHE A 221 2.15 -22.92 1.06
CA PHE A 221 3.62 -22.93 1.05
C PHE A 221 4.18 -22.81 2.47
N GLU A 222 3.71 -21.83 3.25
CA GLU A 222 4.15 -21.60 4.63
C GLU A 222 3.83 -22.76 5.59
N LYS A 223 2.79 -23.54 5.27
CA LYS A 223 2.43 -24.75 6.03
C LYS A 223 3.15 -26.01 5.57
N GLY A 224 4.04 -25.91 4.59
CA GLY A 224 4.67 -27.09 3.97
C GLY A 224 3.70 -27.97 3.18
N GLY A 225 2.71 -27.36 2.56
CA GLY A 225 1.74 -28.04 1.71
C GLY A 225 2.33 -28.61 0.43
N ASP A 226 1.50 -29.32 -0.36
CA ASP A 226 1.93 -29.91 -1.63
C ASP A 226 2.42 -28.84 -2.62
N ASN A 227 3.68 -28.98 -3.05
CA ASN A 227 4.32 -28.07 -3.99
C ASN A 227 3.57 -27.96 -5.34
N TYR A 228 2.92 -29.03 -5.79
CA TYR A 228 2.13 -29.01 -7.02
C TYR A 228 0.88 -28.14 -6.85
N GLU A 229 0.18 -28.28 -5.73
CA GLU A 229 -1.00 -27.46 -5.41
C GLU A 229 -0.62 -25.98 -5.26
N VAL A 230 0.49 -25.69 -4.56
CA VAL A 230 1.04 -24.33 -4.44
C VAL A 230 1.34 -23.75 -5.83
N ALA A 231 2.02 -24.50 -6.69
CA ALA A 231 2.33 -24.06 -8.05
C ALA A 231 1.08 -23.78 -8.88
N MET A 232 0.07 -24.65 -8.80
CA MET A 232 -1.20 -24.45 -9.50
C MET A 232 -1.92 -23.17 -9.05
N LEU A 233 -2.02 -22.96 -7.75
CA LEU A 233 -2.66 -21.77 -7.19
C LEU A 233 -1.89 -20.49 -7.53
N ALA A 234 -0.56 -20.50 -7.39
CA ALA A 234 0.30 -19.37 -7.74
C ALA A 234 0.17 -19.00 -9.22
N ASN A 235 0.22 -19.98 -10.13
CA ASN A 235 0.04 -19.76 -11.57
C ASN A 235 -1.36 -19.22 -11.88
N LYS A 236 -2.40 -19.80 -11.29
CA LYS A 236 -3.79 -19.35 -11.50
C LYS A 236 -3.98 -17.92 -11.03
N GLY A 237 -3.49 -17.57 -9.84
CA GLY A 237 -3.56 -16.21 -9.30
C GLY A 237 -2.77 -15.22 -10.17
N ARG A 238 -1.56 -15.59 -10.59
CA ARG A 238 -0.72 -14.79 -11.49
C ARG A 238 -1.41 -14.51 -12.83
N MET A 239 -1.99 -15.51 -13.47
CA MET A 239 -2.73 -15.35 -14.75
C MET A 239 -3.93 -14.41 -14.59
N GLN A 240 -4.66 -14.51 -13.48
CA GLN A 240 -5.77 -13.59 -13.19
C GLN A 240 -5.29 -12.16 -12.96
N ALA A 241 -4.15 -11.98 -12.29
CA ALA A 241 -3.52 -10.68 -12.10
C ALA A 241 -3.03 -10.08 -13.42
N GLU A 242 -2.42 -10.87 -14.30
CA GLU A 242 -2.01 -10.43 -15.64
C GLU A 242 -3.18 -10.03 -16.53
N ALA A 243 -4.32 -10.69 -16.39
CA ALA A 243 -5.52 -10.40 -17.18
C ALA A 243 -6.25 -9.11 -16.80
N GLY A 244 -5.91 -8.47 -15.69
CA GLY A 244 -6.60 -7.23 -15.31
C GLY A 244 -6.30 -6.71 -13.90
N GLY A 245 -5.29 -7.25 -13.26
CA GLY A 245 -4.82 -6.82 -11.93
C GLY A 245 -3.69 -5.81 -11.98
N LYS A 246 -2.89 -5.84 -10.97
CA LYS A 246 -1.72 -4.98 -10.77
C LYS A 246 -0.44 -5.81 -10.78
N ILE A 247 0.66 -5.18 -11.14
CA ILE A 247 1.98 -5.85 -11.26
C ILE A 247 2.44 -6.47 -9.92
N GLU A 248 2.02 -5.92 -8.80
CA GLU A 248 2.33 -6.46 -7.47
C GLU A 248 1.79 -7.87 -7.28
N GLN A 249 0.55 -8.13 -7.70
CA GLN A 249 -0.02 -9.49 -7.62
C GLN A 249 0.69 -10.44 -8.59
N CYS A 250 1.09 -9.96 -9.76
CA CYS A 250 1.90 -10.77 -10.67
C CYS A 250 3.22 -11.17 -9.99
N PHE A 251 3.87 -10.23 -9.28
CA PHE A 251 5.09 -10.51 -8.54
C PHE A 251 4.88 -11.55 -7.44
N VAL A 252 3.79 -11.47 -6.68
CA VAL A 252 3.50 -12.50 -5.66
C VAL A 252 3.48 -13.89 -6.29
N GLY A 253 2.82 -14.04 -7.44
CA GLY A 253 2.79 -15.31 -8.16
C GLY A 253 4.17 -15.77 -8.63
N ASP A 254 4.91 -14.90 -9.31
CA ASP A 254 6.26 -15.22 -9.78
C ASP A 254 7.25 -15.45 -8.62
N GLY A 255 7.13 -14.70 -7.52
CA GLY A 255 7.91 -14.89 -6.30
C GLY A 255 7.66 -16.27 -5.67
N MET A 256 6.40 -16.68 -5.55
CA MET A 256 6.04 -18.01 -5.03
C MET A 256 6.61 -19.12 -5.91
N LEU A 257 6.55 -18.98 -7.23
CA LEU A 257 7.13 -19.96 -8.16
C LEU A 257 8.66 -19.98 -8.06
N ALA A 258 9.31 -18.84 -7.87
CA ALA A 258 10.75 -18.78 -7.65
C ALA A 258 11.14 -19.50 -6.34
N TRP A 259 10.41 -19.30 -5.25
CA TRP A 259 10.63 -20.02 -4.00
C TRP A 259 10.45 -21.53 -4.16
N LEU A 260 9.42 -21.98 -4.89
CA LEU A 260 9.24 -23.39 -5.21
C LEU A 260 10.43 -23.96 -6.01
N HIS A 261 10.96 -23.21 -6.96
CA HIS A 261 12.15 -23.59 -7.69
C HIS A 261 13.37 -23.72 -6.77
N ILE A 262 13.57 -22.77 -5.85
CA ILE A 262 14.67 -22.80 -4.88
C ILE A 262 14.60 -24.07 -4.01
N ILE A 263 13.46 -24.33 -3.36
CA ILE A 263 13.32 -25.49 -2.45
C ILE A 263 13.35 -26.84 -3.17
N THR A 264 13.10 -26.87 -4.48
CA THR A 264 13.21 -28.07 -5.32
C THR A 264 14.56 -28.19 -6.02
N GLY A 265 15.55 -27.34 -5.71
CA GLY A 265 16.90 -27.36 -6.25
C GLY A 265 17.04 -26.79 -7.68
N LYS A 266 16.00 -26.16 -8.21
CA LYS A 266 15.98 -25.55 -9.55
C LYS A 266 16.38 -24.06 -9.47
N VAL A 267 17.58 -23.81 -8.96
CA VAL A 267 18.06 -22.45 -8.63
C VAL A 267 18.17 -21.57 -9.88
N LYS A 268 18.60 -22.11 -11.01
CA LYS A 268 18.72 -21.35 -12.28
C LYS A 268 17.36 -20.87 -12.79
N GLU A 269 16.35 -21.72 -12.73
CA GLU A 269 14.98 -21.38 -13.13
C GLU A 269 14.40 -20.28 -12.24
N ALA A 270 14.73 -20.27 -10.95
CA ALA A 270 14.35 -19.19 -10.02
C ALA A 270 15.02 -17.86 -10.41
N GLU A 271 16.32 -17.89 -10.71
CA GLU A 271 17.09 -16.71 -11.11
C GLU A 271 16.56 -16.10 -12.42
N GLU A 272 16.32 -16.94 -13.43
CA GLU A 272 15.75 -16.51 -14.71
C GLU A 272 14.37 -15.87 -14.53
N LEU A 273 13.50 -16.45 -13.69
CA LEU A 273 12.16 -15.94 -13.40
C LEU A 273 12.22 -14.56 -12.75
N LEU A 274 13.03 -14.40 -11.70
CA LEU A 274 13.17 -13.13 -10.98
C LEU A 274 13.82 -12.05 -11.84
N THR A 275 14.84 -12.41 -12.66
CA THR A 275 15.50 -11.49 -13.59
C THR A 275 14.52 -10.97 -14.64
N ARG A 276 13.72 -11.87 -15.23
CA ARG A 276 12.68 -11.51 -16.20
C ARG A 276 11.65 -10.57 -15.57
N PHE A 277 11.20 -10.87 -14.36
CA PHE A 277 10.23 -10.04 -13.68
C PHE A 277 10.79 -8.68 -13.30
N LYS A 278 12.07 -8.60 -12.90
CA LYS A 278 12.75 -7.32 -12.62
C LYS A 278 12.76 -6.42 -13.86
N GLY A 279 13.05 -6.97 -15.03
CA GLY A 279 12.97 -6.25 -16.30
C GLY A 279 11.56 -5.72 -16.59
N LYS A 280 10.52 -6.54 -16.35
CA LYS A 280 9.11 -6.13 -16.50
C LYS A 280 8.76 -4.98 -15.53
N ALA A 281 9.16 -5.09 -14.25
CA ALA A 281 8.91 -4.07 -13.25
C ALA A 281 9.54 -2.72 -13.61
N GLN A 282 10.75 -2.73 -14.16
CA GLN A 282 11.44 -1.53 -14.64
C GLN A 282 10.73 -0.91 -15.86
N GLN A 283 10.28 -1.71 -16.82
CA GLN A 283 9.54 -1.23 -17.98
C GLN A 283 8.20 -0.59 -17.61
N GLU A 284 7.53 -1.11 -16.58
CA GLU A 284 6.26 -0.59 -16.10
C GLU A 284 6.42 0.53 -15.04
N ASN A 285 7.64 0.99 -14.77
CA ASN A 285 7.98 1.98 -13.73
C ASN A 285 7.46 1.59 -12.34
N ALA A 286 7.48 0.30 -12.04
CA ALA A 286 7.05 -0.27 -10.76
C ALA A 286 8.21 -0.36 -9.76
N GLU A 287 8.96 0.72 -9.57
CA GLU A 287 10.18 0.77 -8.74
C GLU A 287 9.97 0.30 -7.31
N ARG A 288 8.76 0.48 -6.78
CA ARG A 288 8.41 0.11 -5.39
C ARG A 288 8.49 -1.39 -5.10
N ILE A 289 8.42 -2.26 -6.12
CA ILE A 289 8.54 -3.71 -5.93
C ILE A 289 9.97 -4.23 -6.13
N LEU A 290 10.89 -3.39 -6.63
CA LEU A 290 12.28 -3.79 -6.86
C LEU A 290 12.98 -4.29 -5.58
N PRO A 291 12.80 -3.66 -4.40
CA PRO A 291 13.40 -4.18 -3.17
C PRO A 291 12.97 -5.61 -2.84
N ASN A 292 11.70 -5.97 -3.10
CA ASN A 292 11.21 -7.33 -2.88
C ASN A 292 11.84 -8.34 -3.86
N ILE A 293 11.98 -7.92 -5.13
CA ILE A 293 12.63 -8.74 -6.16
C ILE A 293 14.10 -8.95 -5.80
N ASP A 294 14.81 -7.89 -5.39
CA ASP A 294 16.22 -7.95 -5.02
C ASP A 294 16.44 -8.82 -3.77
N THR A 295 15.55 -8.72 -2.77
CA THR A 295 15.57 -9.60 -1.60
C THR A 295 15.38 -11.06 -2.01
N SER A 296 14.40 -11.36 -2.85
CA SER A 296 14.17 -12.72 -3.35
C SER A 296 15.36 -13.24 -4.16
N SER A 297 15.99 -12.38 -4.97
CA SER A 297 17.19 -12.73 -5.75
C SER A 297 18.41 -13.00 -4.87
N ALA A 298 18.55 -12.31 -3.73
CA ALA A 298 19.63 -12.53 -2.79
C ALA A 298 19.61 -13.95 -2.22
N PHE A 299 18.43 -14.53 -1.99
CA PHE A 299 18.31 -15.93 -1.53
C PHE A 299 18.77 -16.94 -2.59
N VAL A 300 18.66 -16.60 -3.88
CA VAL A 300 19.13 -17.46 -4.98
C VAL A 300 20.65 -17.47 -5.05
N THR A 301 21.30 -16.36 -4.71
CA THR A 301 22.76 -16.18 -4.84
C THR A 301 23.56 -16.61 -3.62
N VAL A 302 22.92 -16.94 -2.50
CA VAL A 302 23.62 -17.48 -1.31
C VAL A 302 24.19 -18.86 -1.67
N PRO A 303 25.51 -19.07 -1.62
CA PRO A 303 26.09 -20.38 -1.93
C PRO A 303 25.48 -21.44 -1.02
N SER A 304 25.11 -22.57 -1.59
CA SER A 304 24.57 -23.78 -0.93
C SER A 304 25.53 -24.44 0.09
N GLY A 305 26.36 -23.63 0.75
CA GLY A 305 27.35 -24.03 1.74
C GLY A 305 26.95 -23.92 3.20
N LEU A 306 25.76 -23.41 3.49
CA LEU A 306 25.20 -23.50 4.84
C LEU A 306 24.50 -24.86 4.97
N ASN A 307 25.27 -25.88 5.37
CA ASN A 307 24.73 -27.11 5.95
C ASN A 307 23.85 -26.72 7.12
N VAL A 308 22.54 -26.75 6.94
CA VAL A 308 21.60 -26.75 8.05
C VAL A 308 21.80 -28.09 8.74
N PRO A 309 22.18 -28.15 10.02
CA PRO A 309 22.26 -29.42 10.74
C PRO A 309 20.86 -30.03 10.75
N SER A 310 20.82 -31.31 10.38
CA SER A 310 19.65 -32.19 10.45
C SER A 310 19.09 -32.30 11.86
#